data_df3d4d62488269c1748398ffd90b1adb
#
_entry.id   df3d4d62488269c1748398ffd90b1adb
#
_cell.length_a   1.000
_cell.length_b   1.000
_cell.length_c   1.000
_cell.angle_alpha   90.00
_cell.angle_beta   90.00
_cell.angle_gamma   90.00
#
_symmetry.space_group_name_H-M   'P 1'
#
loop_
_entity.id
_entity.type
_entity.pdbx_description
1 polymer ?
#
loop_
_entity_poly.entity_id
_entity_poly.type
_entity_poly.pdbx_seq_one_letter_code
_entity_poly.pdbx_strand_id
1 'polypeptide(L)'
;MATKQTTPTQYSEGSIRVLKGLEPVKQRPGMYTRTDNPLHIIQEVLDNAADEALAGHGKKINVTLHADGSVSIEDDGRGIPFGMHPEEKAPVIELVFTRLHAGGKFDKGSGGAYSFSGGLHGVGVSVTNALAKRMEATSHREGQVARLVFAGGDVIEKLSTRKQETGDRKQGT
;
A
#
# COMPACT_ATOMS: atom_id res chain seq x y z
N MET A 1 36.36 -37.79 -14.96
CA MET A 1 35.46 -36.68 -14.63
C MET A 1 34.05 -37.21 -14.74
N ALA A 2 33.37 -37.38 -13.61
CA ALA A 2 32.02 -37.95 -13.58
C ALA A 2 31.02 -36.79 -13.77
N THR A 3 30.28 -36.79 -14.86
CA THR A 3 29.16 -35.91 -15.15
C THR A 3 28.01 -36.24 -14.18
N LYS A 4 27.70 -35.32 -13.26
CA LYS A 4 26.50 -35.37 -12.45
C LYS A 4 25.28 -35.26 -13.37
N GLN A 5 24.62 -36.38 -13.64
CA GLN A 5 23.29 -36.40 -14.24
C GLN A 5 22.32 -35.78 -13.23
N THR A 6 21.83 -34.58 -13.53
CA THR A 6 20.67 -33.97 -12.81
C THR A 6 19.44 -34.76 -13.23
N THR A 7 18.89 -35.55 -12.31
CA THR A 7 17.58 -36.21 -12.47
C THR A 7 16.53 -35.12 -12.74
N PRO A 8 15.66 -35.26 -13.76
CA PRO A 8 14.57 -34.31 -13.98
C PRO A 8 13.68 -34.28 -12.73
N THR A 9 13.46 -33.10 -12.21
CA THR A 9 12.55 -32.90 -11.07
C THR A 9 11.17 -33.38 -11.51
N GLN A 10 10.68 -34.47 -10.92
CA GLN A 10 9.40 -35.07 -11.27
C GLN A 10 8.29 -34.05 -10.97
N TYR A 11 7.50 -33.68 -11.96
CA TYR A 11 6.36 -32.80 -11.78
C TYR A 11 5.31 -33.51 -10.93
N SER A 12 5.11 -33.07 -9.70
CA SER A 12 4.20 -33.62 -8.71
C SER A 12 3.49 -32.52 -7.96
N GLU A 13 2.48 -32.86 -7.19
CA GLU A 13 1.72 -31.91 -6.36
C GLU A 13 2.64 -31.08 -5.47
N GLY A 14 3.69 -31.69 -4.93
CA GLY A 14 4.71 -31.00 -4.10
C GLY A 14 5.58 -30.00 -4.86
N SER A 15 5.60 -30.04 -6.20
CA SER A 15 6.32 -29.07 -7.03
C SER A 15 5.52 -27.76 -7.25
N ILE A 16 4.23 -27.74 -6.90
CA ILE A 16 3.37 -26.57 -7.02
C ILE A 16 3.57 -25.64 -5.82
N ARG A 17 4.15 -24.49 -6.07
CA ARG A 17 4.34 -23.44 -5.05
C ARG A 17 3.20 -22.43 -5.11
N VAL A 18 2.54 -22.21 -3.98
CA VAL A 18 1.52 -21.16 -3.83
C VAL A 18 2.17 -19.95 -3.15
N LEU A 19 2.18 -18.82 -3.85
CA LEU A 19 2.68 -17.54 -3.33
C LEU A 19 1.60 -16.87 -2.48
N LYS A 20 1.98 -16.26 -1.35
CA LYS A 20 1.06 -15.62 -0.41
C LYS A 20 1.42 -14.16 -0.19
N GLY A 21 0.42 -13.36 0.24
CA GLY A 21 0.60 -11.95 0.58
C GLY A 21 1.18 -11.14 -0.58
N LEU A 22 2.29 -10.45 -0.36
CA LEU A 22 2.98 -9.63 -1.36
C LEU A 22 4.11 -10.38 -2.10
N GLU A 23 4.30 -11.67 -1.83
CA GLU A 23 5.33 -12.48 -2.50
C GLU A 23 5.17 -12.52 -4.04
N PRO A 24 3.95 -12.61 -4.60
CA PRO A 24 3.75 -12.55 -6.04
C PRO A 24 4.27 -11.26 -6.67
N VAL A 25 4.10 -10.12 -5.99
CA VAL A 25 4.60 -8.82 -6.44
C VAL A 25 6.12 -8.78 -6.46
N LYS A 26 6.77 -9.26 -5.39
CA LYS A 26 8.23 -9.32 -5.26
C LYS A 26 8.86 -10.20 -6.34
N GLN A 27 8.23 -11.33 -6.65
CA GLN A 27 8.79 -12.29 -7.63
C GLN A 27 8.51 -11.90 -9.08
N ARG A 28 7.38 -11.24 -9.36
CA ARG A 28 6.95 -10.87 -10.71
C ARG A 28 6.41 -9.44 -10.74
N PRO A 29 7.24 -8.43 -10.44
CA PRO A 29 6.78 -7.04 -10.35
C PRO A 29 6.15 -6.54 -11.65
N GLY A 30 6.62 -6.98 -12.81
CA GLY A 30 6.09 -6.60 -14.12
C GLY A 30 4.63 -7.02 -14.39
N MET A 31 4.03 -7.86 -13.54
CA MET A 31 2.60 -8.17 -13.61
C MET A 31 1.74 -7.09 -12.90
N TYR A 32 2.35 -6.27 -12.04
CA TYR A 32 1.64 -5.34 -11.15
C TYR A 32 2.02 -3.87 -11.42
N THR A 33 3.21 -3.63 -11.92
CA THR A 33 3.73 -2.29 -12.17
C THR A 33 4.70 -2.29 -13.36
N ARG A 34 4.99 -1.10 -13.88
CA ARG A 34 6.03 -0.93 -14.90
C ARG A 34 7.40 -1.07 -14.23
N THR A 35 8.22 -1.98 -14.74
CA THR A 35 9.56 -2.24 -14.20
C THR A 35 10.65 -1.43 -14.87
N ASP A 36 10.34 -0.83 -16.02
CA ASP A 36 11.21 0.08 -16.77
C ASP A 36 11.23 1.51 -16.19
N ASN A 37 10.26 1.82 -15.33
CA ASN A 37 10.15 3.14 -14.72
C ASN A 37 9.72 3.04 -13.24
N PRO A 38 10.65 3.22 -12.28
CA PRO A 38 10.34 3.16 -10.86
C PRO A 38 9.39 4.27 -10.38
N LEU A 39 9.20 5.33 -11.15
CA LEU A 39 8.24 6.38 -10.83
C LEU A 39 6.79 5.87 -10.82
N HIS A 40 6.51 4.75 -11.46
CA HIS A 40 5.16 4.19 -11.49
C HIS A 40 4.64 3.82 -10.10
N ILE A 41 5.50 3.31 -9.19
CA ILE A 41 5.08 3.02 -7.81
C ILE A 41 4.78 4.30 -7.00
N ILE A 42 5.42 5.42 -7.34
CA ILE A 42 5.13 6.74 -6.76
C ILE A 42 3.80 7.26 -7.29
N GLN A 43 3.54 7.08 -8.59
CA GLN A 43 2.28 7.47 -9.22
C GLN A 43 1.08 6.78 -8.55
N GLU A 44 1.19 5.50 -8.19
CA GLU A 44 0.12 4.76 -7.51
C GLU A 44 -0.27 5.42 -6.16
N VAL A 45 0.70 5.96 -5.42
CA VAL A 45 0.43 6.70 -4.18
C VAL A 45 -0.24 8.04 -4.49
N LEU A 46 0.24 8.74 -5.53
CA LEU A 46 -0.33 10.02 -5.97
C LEU A 46 -1.78 9.85 -6.45
N ASP A 47 -2.06 8.77 -7.19
CA ASP A 47 -3.41 8.45 -7.67
C ASP A 47 -4.39 8.20 -6.50
N ASN A 48 -3.92 7.59 -5.40
CA ASN A 48 -4.75 7.45 -4.19
C ASN A 48 -5.07 8.79 -3.54
N ALA A 49 -4.10 9.70 -3.45
CA ALA A 49 -4.32 11.06 -2.97
C ALA A 49 -5.28 11.84 -3.90
N ALA A 50 -5.13 11.68 -5.22
CA ALA A 50 -6.02 12.28 -6.21
C ALA A 50 -7.45 11.75 -6.11
N ASP A 51 -7.63 10.45 -5.83
CA ASP A 51 -8.95 9.85 -5.64
C ASP A 51 -9.71 10.46 -4.44
N GLU A 52 -9.02 10.80 -3.34
CA GLU A 52 -9.63 11.54 -2.22
C GLU A 52 -10.13 12.92 -2.65
N ALA A 53 -9.34 13.63 -3.47
CA ALA A 53 -9.73 14.93 -4.01
C ALA A 53 -10.92 14.81 -4.98
N LEU A 54 -10.92 13.83 -5.88
CA LEU A 54 -12.00 13.54 -6.82
C LEU A 54 -13.30 13.12 -6.11
N ALA A 55 -13.17 12.43 -4.98
CA ALA A 55 -14.30 12.09 -4.13
C ALA A 55 -14.82 13.29 -3.29
N GLY A 56 -14.20 14.46 -3.42
CA GLY A 56 -14.60 15.69 -2.73
C GLY A 56 -14.10 15.83 -1.30
N HIS A 57 -13.18 14.97 -0.88
CA HIS A 57 -12.69 14.93 0.51
C HIS A 57 -11.33 15.60 0.72
N GLY A 58 -10.63 15.99 -0.33
CA GLY A 58 -9.35 16.69 -0.27
C GLY A 58 -9.30 17.83 -1.28
N LYS A 59 -8.39 18.78 -1.04
CA LYS A 59 -8.15 19.95 -1.92
C LYS A 59 -6.67 20.18 -2.18
N LYS A 60 -5.81 19.52 -1.43
CA LYS A 60 -4.37 19.77 -1.48
C LYS A 60 -3.60 18.46 -1.44
N ILE A 61 -2.66 18.34 -2.38
CA ILE A 61 -1.70 17.27 -2.43
C ILE A 61 -0.32 17.93 -2.45
N ASN A 62 0.56 17.55 -1.53
CA ASN A 62 1.94 17.98 -1.50
C ASN A 62 2.83 16.81 -1.92
N VAL A 63 3.75 17.06 -2.84
CA VAL A 63 4.79 16.10 -3.21
C VAL A 63 6.14 16.73 -2.88
N THR A 64 6.94 16.02 -2.08
CA THR A 64 8.27 16.47 -1.67
C THR A 64 9.31 15.45 -2.11
N LEU A 65 10.29 15.92 -2.89
CA LEU A 65 11.48 15.14 -3.23
C LEU A 65 12.58 15.50 -2.20
N HIS A 66 13.06 14.50 -1.50
CA HIS A 66 14.09 14.68 -0.47
C HIS A 66 15.49 14.48 -1.04
N ALA A 67 16.50 15.10 -0.38
CA ALA A 67 17.89 15.03 -0.81
C ALA A 67 18.48 13.60 -0.79
N ASP A 68 17.90 12.70 0.00
CA ASP A 68 18.28 11.28 0.07
C ASP A 68 17.63 10.42 -1.05
N GLY A 69 16.85 11.04 -1.95
CA GLY A 69 16.14 10.38 -3.03
C GLY A 69 14.80 9.77 -2.62
N SER A 70 14.36 9.94 -1.37
CA SER A 70 13.02 9.55 -0.96
C SER A 70 11.96 10.56 -1.43
N VAL A 71 10.70 10.13 -1.47
CA VAL A 71 9.55 10.95 -1.88
C VAL A 71 8.49 10.89 -0.79
N SER A 72 7.97 12.04 -0.40
CA SER A 72 6.77 12.15 0.44
C SER A 72 5.60 12.64 -0.40
N ILE A 73 4.45 11.99 -0.23
CA ILE A 73 3.17 12.41 -0.80
C ILE A 73 2.21 12.57 0.36
N GLU A 74 1.58 13.73 0.43
CA GLU A 74 0.66 14.08 1.49
C GLU A 74 -0.63 14.61 0.88
N ASP A 75 -1.79 14.15 1.36
CA ASP A 75 -3.10 14.70 1.06
C ASP A 75 -3.78 15.29 2.29
N ASP A 76 -4.82 16.09 2.09
CA ASP A 76 -5.71 16.59 3.12
C ASP A 76 -7.09 15.92 3.09
N GLY A 77 -7.15 14.68 2.62
CA GLY A 77 -8.35 13.85 2.56
C GLY A 77 -8.81 13.34 3.92
N ARG A 78 -9.62 12.29 3.94
CA ARG A 78 -10.22 11.73 5.17
C ARG A 78 -9.22 11.01 6.07
N GLY A 79 -8.06 10.67 5.57
CA GLY A 79 -7.12 9.77 6.21
C GLY A 79 -7.57 8.29 6.18
N ILE A 80 -6.62 7.40 6.09
CA ILE A 80 -6.88 5.95 6.10
C ILE A 80 -7.35 5.52 7.49
N PRO A 81 -8.46 4.76 7.62
CA PRO A 81 -8.87 4.19 8.89
C PRO A 81 -7.79 3.28 9.47
N PHE A 82 -7.59 3.33 10.78
CA PHE A 82 -6.57 2.52 11.47
C PHE A 82 -7.14 1.68 12.63
N GLY A 83 -8.46 1.66 12.80
CA GLY A 83 -9.13 0.72 13.69
C GLY A 83 -8.96 -0.73 13.24
N MET A 84 -9.32 -1.66 14.11
CA MET A 84 -9.26 -3.11 13.82
C MET A 84 -10.34 -3.51 12.83
N HIS A 85 -9.95 -4.23 11.77
CA HIS A 85 -10.92 -4.83 10.85
C HIS A 85 -11.70 -5.95 11.55
N PRO A 86 -13.04 -5.99 11.46
CA PRO A 86 -13.85 -6.94 12.23
C PRO A 86 -13.55 -8.41 11.92
N GLU A 87 -13.26 -8.74 10.66
CA GLU A 87 -13.00 -10.11 10.21
C GLU A 87 -11.51 -10.45 10.24
N GLU A 88 -10.64 -9.59 9.67
CA GLU A 88 -9.20 -9.85 9.51
C GLU A 88 -8.41 -9.73 10.83
N LYS A 89 -8.99 -9.12 11.88
CA LYS A 89 -8.37 -8.92 13.20
C LYS A 89 -7.01 -8.22 13.14
N ALA A 90 -6.85 -7.34 12.16
CA ALA A 90 -5.67 -6.51 11.93
C ALA A 90 -6.09 -5.05 11.71
N PRO A 91 -5.21 -4.07 11.95
CA PRO A 91 -5.50 -2.66 11.65
C PRO A 91 -5.81 -2.45 10.17
N VAL A 92 -6.86 -1.70 9.84
CA VAL A 92 -7.26 -1.45 8.45
C VAL A 92 -6.11 -0.83 7.65
N ILE A 93 -5.39 0.14 8.21
CA ILE A 93 -4.24 0.76 7.56
C ILE A 93 -3.15 -0.27 7.23
N GLU A 94 -2.89 -1.25 8.10
CA GLU A 94 -1.92 -2.32 7.82
C GLU A 94 -2.39 -3.20 6.65
N LEU A 95 -3.66 -3.58 6.64
CA LEU A 95 -4.24 -4.39 5.55
C LEU A 95 -4.12 -3.69 4.20
N VAL A 96 -4.41 -2.38 4.13
CA VAL A 96 -4.31 -1.59 2.90
C VAL A 96 -2.91 -1.65 2.28
N PHE A 97 -1.86 -1.66 3.11
CA PHE A 97 -0.48 -1.69 2.64
C PHE A 97 0.11 -3.10 2.48
N THR A 98 -0.47 -4.13 3.11
CA THR A 98 0.12 -5.49 3.13
C THR A 98 -0.70 -6.55 2.40
N ARG A 99 -1.91 -6.22 1.95
CA ARG A 99 -2.78 -7.14 1.21
C ARG A 99 -3.09 -6.61 -0.19
N LEU A 100 -3.01 -7.48 -1.17
CA LEU A 100 -3.55 -7.20 -2.49
C LEU A 100 -5.08 -7.16 -2.40
N HIS A 101 -5.69 -6.27 -3.18
CA HIS A 101 -7.14 -6.11 -3.22
C HIS A 101 -7.78 -5.72 -1.87
N ALA A 102 -7.03 -5.06 -0.98
CA ALA A 102 -7.56 -4.44 0.22
C ALA A 102 -7.80 -2.94 -0.02
N GLY A 103 -9.05 -2.49 0.08
CA GLY A 103 -9.38 -1.06 -0.07
C GLY A 103 -10.88 -0.83 -0.20
N GLY A 104 -11.33 0.36 0.18
CA GLY A 104 -12.76 0.76 0.13
C GLY A 104 -13.32 1.03 -1.26
N LYS A 105 -12.56 0.74 -2.33
CA LYS A 105 -12.92 1.04 -3.73
C LYS A 105 -13.70 -0.08 -4.43
N PHE A 106 -13.86 -1.24 -3.79
CA PHE A 106 -14.48 -2.43 -4.40
C PHE A 106 -16.01 -2.40 -4.40
N ASP A 107 -16.65 -1.68 -3.49
CA ASP A 107 -18.11 -1.59 -3.39
C ASP A 107 -18.68 -0.46 -4.26
N LYS A 108 -18.77 -0.68 -5.56
CA LYS A 108 -19.39 0.27 -6.50
C LYS A 108 -20.93 0.29 -6.46
N GLY A 109 -21.57 -0.66 -5.75
CA GLY A 109 -23.03 -0.88 -5.82
C GLY A 109 -23.84 -0.57 -4.57
N SER A 110 -23.24 -0.37 -3.40
CA SER A 110 -23.96 -0.24 -2.12
C SER A 110 -23.49 0.95 -1.27
N GLY A 111 -23.22 2.10 -1.90
CA GLY A 111 -22.74 3.29 -1.18
C GLY A 111 -21.26 3.25 -0.84
N GLY A 112 -20.46 2.61 -1.69
CA GLY A 112 -19.01 2.59 -1.58
C GLY A 112 -18.42 3.99 -1.47
N ALA A 113 -17.31 4.10 -0.74
CA ALA A 113 -16.68 5.38 -0.36
C ALA A 113 -16.21 6.23 -1.56
N TYR A 114 -16.22 5.65 -2.78
CA TYR A 114 -15.76 6.31 -4.01
C TYR A 114 -16.69 6.02 -5.19
N SER A 115 -17.29 7.06 -5.75
CA SER A 115 -18.06 6.99 -7.00
C SER A 115 -17.14 7.00 -8.24
N PHE A 116 -15.93 7.52 -8.11
CA PHE A 116 -14.88 7.57 -9.13
C PHE A 116 -13.55 7.17 -8.50
N SER A 117 -12.73 6.40 -9.22
CA SER A 117 -11.40 5.99 -8.77
C SER A 117 -10.47 5.84 -9.97
N GLY A 118 -9.31 6.51 -9.95
CA GLY A 118 -8.23 6.33 -10.91
C GLY A 118 -7.51 4.99 -10.70
N GLY A 119 -7.47 4.51 -9.46
CA GLY A 119 -6.91 3.20 -9.10
C GLY A 119 -7.90 2.07 -9.36
N LEU A 120 -7.84 1.48 -10.56
CA LEU A 120 -8.79 0.47 -11.03
C LEU A 120 -8.69 -0.90 -10.32
N HIS A 121 -7.59 -1.20 -9.65
CA HIS A 121 -7.24 -2.56 -9.21
C HIS A 121 -7.15 -2.75 -7.69
N GLY A 122 -7.13 -1.66 -6.89
CA GLY A 122 -7.00 -1.74 -5.44
C GLY A 122 -5.71 -2.41 -4.93
N VAL A 123 -4.64 -2.33 -5.73
CA VAL A 123 -3.35 -2.96 -5.42
C VAL A 123 -2.20 -1.95 -5.35
N GLY A 124 -2.40 -0.70 -5.77
CA GLY A 124 -1.35 0.28 -5.98
C GLY A 124 -0.42 0.45 -4.79
N VAL A 125 -0.93 0.87 -3.63
CA VAL A 125 -0.07 1.13 -2.46
C VAL A 125 0.55 -0.13 -1.86
N SER A 126 -0.09 -1.29 -1.96
CA SER A 126 0.48 -2.56 -1.51
C SER A 126 1.61 -3.02 -2.43
N VAL A 127 1.49 -2.77 -3.74
CA VAL A 127 2.56 -2.98 -4.72
C VAL A 127 3.72 -2.02 -4.45
N THR A 128 3.44 -0.73 -4.20
CA THR A 128 4.46 0.25 -3.81
C THR A 128 5.20 -0.20 -2.57
N ASN A 129 4.49 -0.65 -1.53
CA ASN A 129 5.09 -1.15 -0.30
C ASN A 129 5.97 -2.39 -0.56
N ALA A 130 5.49 -3.36 -1.36
CA ALA A 130 6.24 -4.57 -1.67
C ALA A 130 7.60 -4.29 -2.34
N LEU A 131 7.68 -3.22 -3.14
CA LEU A 131 8.84 -2.87 -3.95
C LEU A 131 9.72 -1.77 -3.33
N ALA A 132 9.21 -1.03 -2.34
CA ALA A 132 9.96 -0.01 -1.64
C ALA A 132 10.97 -0.62 -0.67
N LYS A 133 12.20 -0.07 -0.63
CA LYS A 133 13.18 -0.43 0.40
C LYS A 133 12.70 -0.09 1.80
N ARG A 134 12.04 1.05 1.95
CA ARG A 134 11.37 1.52 3.15
C ARG A 134 10.16 2.35 2.77
N MET A 135 9.07 2.17 3.48
CA MET A 135 7.85 2.95 3.35
C MET A 135 7.34 3.32 4.73
N GLU A 136 6.91 4.54 4.89
CA GLU A 136 6.27 5.03 6.10
C GLU A 136 4.88 5.54 5.73
N ALA A 137 3.87 5.11 6.47
CA ALA A 137 2.51 5.59 6.32
C ALA A 137 2.07 6.28 7.62
N THR A 138 1.59 7.51 7.50
CA THR A 138 1.03 8.29 8.60
C THR A 138 -0.37 8.72 8.23
N SER A 139 -1.35 8.45 9.09
CA SER A 139 -2.73 8.86 8.88
C SER A 139 -3.23 9.73 10.02
N HIS A 140 -3.82 10.86 9.68
CA HIS A 140 -4.43 11.82 10.61
C HIS A 140 -5.94 11.73 10.51
N ARG A 141 -6.59 11.25 11.56
CA ARG A 141 -8.03 11.05 11.57
C ARG A 141 -8.62 11.13 12.99
N GLU A 142 -9.75 11.79 13.12
CA GLU A 142 -10.53 11.81 14.38
C GLU A 142 -9.73 12.29 15.60
N GLY A 143 -8.86 13.27 15.40
CA GLY A 143 -8.01 13.82 16.46
C GLY A 143 -6.86 12.90 16.90
N GLN A 144 -6.52 11.91 16.09
CA GLN A 144 -5.40 10.98 16.29
C GLN A 144 -4.47 10.95 15.10
N VAL A 145 -3.24 10.56 15.36
CA VAL A 145 -2.21 10.25 14.36
C VAL A 145 -1.82 8.80 14.51
N ALA A 146 -1.92 8.06 13.43
CA ALA A 146 -1.48 6.69 13.33
C ALA A 146 -0.26 6.59 12.43
N ARG A 147 0.75 5.81 12.80
CA ARG A 147 1.99 5.62 12.04
C ARG A 147 2.40 4.15 11.99
N LEU A 148 2.85 3.71 10.82
CA LEU A 148 3.42 2.40 10.53
C LEU A 148 4.68 2.55 9.69
N VAL A 149 5.62 1.63 9.80
CA VAL A 149 6.79 1.55 8.90
C VAL A 149 6.95 0.15 8.35
N PHE A 150 7.29 0.09 7.07
CA PHE A 150 7.48 -1.13 6.31
C PHE A 150 8.86 -1.15 5.65
N ALA A 151 9.35 -2.35 5.36
CA ALA A 151 10.50 -2.58 4.50
C ALA A 151 10.23 -3.78 3.59
N GLY A 152 10.30 -3.54 2.28
CA GLY A 152 10.04 -4.58 1.29
C GLY A 152 8.70 -5.30 1.48
N GLY A 153 7.66 -4.59 1.92
CA GLY A 153 6.32 -5.12 2.14
C GLY A 153 6.04 -5.67 3.55
N ASP A 154 7.07 -5.84 4.37
CA ASP A 154 6.93 -6.38 5.73
C ASP A 154 6.86 -5.23 6.76
N VAL A 155 6.01 -5.38 7.78
CA VAL A 155 5.91 -4.41 8.88
C VAL A 155 7.15 -4.50 9.76
N ILE A 156 7.93 -3.41 9.84
CA ILE A 156 9.13 -3.32 10.70
C ILE A 156 8.90 -2.49 11.95
N GLU A 157 7.98 -1.50 11.89
CA GLU A 157 7.48 -0.80 13.07
C GLU A 157 5.95 -0.95 13.07
N LYS A 158 5.42 -1.58 14.11
CA LYS A 158 3.98 -1.81 14.28
C LYS A 158 3.22 -0.49 14.42
N LEU A 159 1.91 -0.55 14.18
CA LEU A 159 1.01 0.58 14.36
C LEU A 159 1.22 1.23 15.73
N SER A 160 1.56 2.50 15.71
CA SER A 160 1.56 3.39 16.87
C SER A 160 0.51 4.48 16.65
N THR A 161 -0.18 4.86 17.73
CA THR A 161 -1.18 5.93 17.70
C THR A 161 -0.88 6.94 18.80
N ARG A 162 -1.08 8.22 18.50
CA ARG A 162 -1.03 9.32 19.47
C ARG A 162 -2.15 10.31 19.23
N LYS A 163 -2.46 11.12 20.21
CA LYS A 163 -3.35 12.29 20.02
C LYS A 163 -2.67 13.31 19.09
N GLN A 164 -3.47 14.00 18.31
CA GLN A 164 -3.00 15.15 17.54
C GLN A 164 -2.60 16.28 18.48
N GLU A 165 -1.52 16.96 18.10
CA GLU A 165 -1.02 18.14 18.81
C GLU A 165 -1.24 19.40 17.98
N THR A 166 -1.05 20.59 18.62
CA THR A 166 -1.07 21.85 17.92
C THR A 166 0.05 21.88 16.88
N GLY A 167 -0.30 22.02 15.60
CA GLY A 167 0.63 21.98 14.49
C GLY A 167 0.51 20.73 13.62
N ASP A 168 -0.10 19.65 14.12
CA ASP A 168 -0.46 18.52 13.27
C ASP A 168 -1.55 18.95 12.26
N ARG A 169 -1.52 18.33 11.06
CA ARG A 169 -2.64 18.49 10.12
C ARG A 169 -3.90 17.89 10.73
N LYS A 170 -5.05 18.45 10.38
CA LYS A 170 -6.33 18.00 10.95
C LYS A 170 -6.72 16.62 10.45
N GLN A 171 -6.46 16.32 9.18
CA GLN A 171 -6.89 15.12 8.49
C GLN A 171 -5.96 14.85 7.28
N GLY A 172 -5.94 13.62 6.81
CA GLY A 172 -5.19 13.21 5.61
C GLY A 172 -4.21 12.08 5.86
N THR A 173 -3.48 11.72 4.81
CA THR A 173 -2.45 10.67 4.80
C THR A 173 -1.17 11.16 4.14
#